data_56120ef1368491935327b62c25869a4c
#
_entry.id   56120ef1368491935327b62c25869a4c
#
_cell.length_a   1.000
_cell.length_b   1.000
_cell.length_c   1.000
_cell.angle_alpha   90.00
_cell.angle_beta   90.00
_cell.angle_gamma   90.00
#
_symmetry.space_group_name_H-M   'P 1'
#
loop_
_entity.id
_entity.type
_entity.pdbx_description
1 polymer ?
#
loop_
_entity_poly.entity_id
_entity_poly.type
_entity_poly.pdbx_seq_one_letter_code
_entity_poly.pdbx_strand_id
1 'polypeptide(L)'
;MNKLLGLISLCRKAGKLKIGFEPVREAAEAGEARLVLYAADFSPRSRERMERALAGSAGPPEELVTGFSMEELAQVCGKLAGVVAVTDDGFAAGMKKQIRSDEGGAE
;
A
#
# COMPACT_ATOMS: atom_id res chain seq x y z
N MET A 1 12.49 -13.43 5.01
CA MET A 1 11.72 -12.29 4.47
C MET A 1 10.69 -11.85 5.50
N ASN A 2 10.46 -10.57 5.62
CA ASN A 2 9.44 -10.02 6.52
C ASN A 2 8.04 -10.45 6.06
N LYS A 3 7.14 -10.69 7.01
CA LYS A 3 5.77 -11.14 6.71
C LYS A 3 5.01 -10.16 5.83
N LEU A 4 5.15 -8.86 6.10
CA LEU A 4 4.46 -7.85 5.28
C LEU A 4 4.97 -7.88 3.84
N LEU A 5 6.28 -7.92 3.64
CA LEU A 5 6.85 -8.01 2.29
C LEU A 5 6.39 -9.29 1.59
N GLY A 6 6.30 -10.41 2.34
CA GLY A 6 5.78 -11.66 1.81
C GLY A 6 4.34 -11.55 1.33
N LEU A 7 3.49 -10.88 2.13
CA LEU A 7 2.09 -10.65 1.76
C LEU A 7 1.98 -9.76 0.52
N ILE A 8 2.79 -8.72 0.43
CA ILE A 8 2.81 -7.84 -0.74
C ILE A 8 3.20 -8.63 -1.98
N SER A 9 4.22 -9.48 -1.87
CA SER A 9 4.67 -10.34 -2.97
C SER A 9 3.56 -11.27 -3.45
N LEU A 10 2.87 -11.92 -2.52
CA LEU A 10 1.75 -12.82 -2.85
C LEU A 10 0.60 -12.06 -3.49
N CYS A 11 0.28 -10.88 -2.96
CA CYS A 11 -0.76 -10.01 -3.48
C CYS A 11 -0.48 -9.62 -4.94
N ARG A 12 0.78 -9.28 -5.21
CA ARG A 12 1.21 -8.96 -6.58
C ARG A 12 1.02 -10.16 -7.51
N LYS A 13 1.46 -11.33 -7.08
CA LYS A 13 1.32 -12.56 -7.88
C LYS A 13 -0.13 -12.91 -8.15
N ALA A 14 -1.01 -12.60 -7.21
CA ALA A 14 -2.44 -12.84 -7.35
C ALA A 14 -3.14 -11.81 -8.23
N GLY A 15 -2.42 -10.78 -8.70
CA GLY A 15 -3.00 -9.72 -9.52
C GLY A 15 -3.86 -8.74 -8.73
N LYS A 16 -3.62 -8.63 -7.42
CA LYS A 16 -4.42 -7.80 -6.52
C LYS A 16 -3.65 -6.59 -5.99
N LEU A 17 -2.53 -6.25 -6.61
CA LEU A 17 -1.69 -5.12 -6.21
C LEU A 17 -1.55 -4.14 -7.37
N LYS A 18 -1.82 -2.86 -7.09
CA LYS A 18 -1.56 -1.76 -8.01
C LYS A 18 -0.33 -1.02 -7.52
N ILE A 19 0.61 -0.74 -8.40
CA ILE A 19 1.92 -0.20 -8.03
C ILE A 19 2.15 1.14 -8.72
N GLY A 20 2.42 2.18 -7.94
CA GLY A 20 2.71 3.52 -8.44
C GLY A 20 1.53 4.46 -8.31
N PHE A 21 1.81 5.77 -8.45
CA PHE A 21 0.83 6.83 -8.22
C PHE A 21 -0.44 6.68 -9.06
N GLU A 22 -0.29 6.62 -10.40
CA GLU A 22 -1.44 6.60 -11.28
C GLU A 22 -2.28 5.32 -11.16
N PRO A 23 -1.68 4.12 -11.14
CA PRO A 23 -2.49 2.91 -10.94
C PRO A 23 -3.24 2.90 -9.60
N VAL A 24 -2.64 3.42 -8.53
CA VAL A 24 -3.30 3.52 -7.23
C VAL A 24 -4.46 4.49 -7.29
N ARG A 25 -4.24 5.67 -7.88
CA ARG A 25 -5.30 6.67 -8.04
C ARG A 25 -6.47 6.12 -8.85
N GLU A 26 -6.18 5.46 -9.95
CA GLU A 26 -7.20 4.85 -10.81
C GLU A 26 -8.01 3.79 -10.06
N ALA A 27 -7.34 2.95 -9.27
CA ALA A 27 -8.02 1.92 -8.48
C ALA A 27 -8.94 2.55 -7.43
N ALA A 28 -8.49 3.64 -6.80
CA ALA A 28 -9.30 4.36 -5.82
C ALA A 28 -10.53 4.99 -6.47
N GLU A 29 -10.35 5.61 -7.63
CA GLU A 29 -11.46 6.22 -8.37
C GLU A 29 -12.49 5.18 -8.80
N ALA A 30 -12.03 3.98 -9.13
CA ALA A 30 -12.91 2.88 -9.51
C ALA A 30 -13.57 2.18 -8.32
N GLY A 31 -13.24 2.59 -7.09
CA GLY A 31 -13.77 1.96 -5.89
C GLY A 31 -13.19 0.59 -5.60
N GLU A 32 -12.04 0.27 -6.19
CA GLU A 32 -11.40 -1.05 -6.04
C GLU A 32 -10.34 -1.11 -4.96
N ALA A 33 -9.77 0.04 -4.57
CA ALA A 33 -8.72 0.06 -3.57
C ALA A 33 -9.26 -0.19 -2.17
N ARG A 34 -8.70 -1.19 -1.48
CA ARG A 34 -9.11 -1.55 -0.11
C ARG A 34 -8.13 -1.04 0.93
N LEU A 35 -6.86 -0.90 0.54
CA LEU A 35 -5.79 -0.43 1.42
C LEU A 35 -4.71 0.21 0.55
N VAL A 36 -4.22 1.36 0.99
CA VAL A 36 -3.11 2.05 0.33
C VAL A 36 -1.92 2.05 1.28
N LEU A 37 -0.77 1.63 0.78
CA LEU A 37 0.46 1.56 1.55
C LEU A 37 1.50 2.51 0.97
N TYR A 38 2.16 3.26 1.85
CA TYR A 38 3.21 4.19 1.47
C TYR A 38 4.58 3.69 1.92
N ALA A 39 5.60 3.89 1.10
CA ALA A 39 6.98 3.70 1.52
C ALA A 39 7.35 4.78 2.54
N ALA A 40 8.22 4.43 3.48
CA ALA A 40 8.64 5.35 4.54
C ALA A 40 9.31 6.62 3.99
N ASP A 41 9.98 6.51 2.86
CA ASP A 41 10.71 7.61 2.22
C ASP A 41 9.99 8.19 0.99
N PHE A 42 8.69 7.92 0.83
CA PHE A 42 7.91 8.53 -0.23
C PHE A 42 7.82 10.03 0.03
N SER A 43 8.01 10.84 -1.03
CA SER A 43 8.02 12.29 -0.92
C SER A 43 6.77 12.82 -0.21
N PRO A 44 6.91 13.71 0.80
CA PRO A 44 5.74 14.29 1.46
C PRO A 44 4.78 14.98 0.49
N ARG A 45 5.30 15.66 -0.52
CA ARG A 45 4.47 16.31 -1.54
C ARG A 45 3.65 15.30 -2.32
N SER A 46 4.29 14.21 -2.75
CA SER A 46 3.59 13.16 -3.50
C SER A 46 2.56 12.46 -2.62
N ARG A 47 2.89 12.23 -1.36
CA ARG A 47 1.97 11.64 -0.40
C ARG A 47 0.73 12.53 -0.20
N GLU A 48 0.92 13.83 -0.04
CA GLU A 48 -0.19 14.76 0.10
C GLU A 48 -1.09 14.77 -1.13
N ARG A 49 -0.48 14.71 -2.32
CA ARG A 49 -1.25 14.63 -3.57
C ARG A 49 -2.12 13.38 -3.60
N MET A 50 -1.56 12.25 -3.18
CA MET A 50 -2.32 10.99 -3.13
C MET A 50 -3.42 11.07 -2.08
N GLU A 51 -3.13 11.59 -0.90
CA GLU A 51 -4.13 11.75 0.17
C GLU A 51 -5.33 12.57 -0.30
N ARG A 52 -5.08 13.65 -1.04
CA ARG A 52 -6.16 14.47 -1.59
C ARG A 52 -6.98 13.70 -2.63
N ALA A 53 -6.30 12.96 -3.50
CA ALA A 53 -6.99 12.18 -4.51
C ALA A 53 -7.87 11.11 -3.88
N LEU A 54 -7.39 10.45 -2.83
CA LEU A 54 -8.15 9.42 -2.13
C LEU A 54 -9.32 10.01 -1.36
N ALA A 55 -9.13 11.18 -0.75
CA ALA A 55 -10.20 11.85 0.00
C ALA A 55 -11.37 12.26 -0.90
N GLY A 56 -11.10 12.50 -2.18
CA GLY A 56 -12.14 12.84 -3.16
C GLY A 56 -12.88 11.64 -3.71
N SER A 57 -12.45 10.43 -3.39
CA SER A 57 -13.12 9.23 -3.90
C SER A 57 -14.30 8.85 -3.01
N ALA A 58 -15.28 8.15 -3.59
CA ALA A 58 -16.41 7.61 -2.83
C ALA A 58 -15.93 6.38 -2.06
N GLY A 59 -15.98 6.42 -0.72
CA GLY A 59 -15.51 5.33 0.12
C GLY A 59 -13.98 5.20 0.08
N PRO A 60 -13.27 6.22 0.55
CA PRO A 60 -11.80 6.21 0.48
C PRO A 60 -11.20 5.01 1.24
N PRO A 61 -10.14 4.39 0.68
CA PRO A 61 -9.49 3.27 1.33
C PRO A 61 -8.71 3.72 2.57
N GLU A 62 -8.42 2.78 3.45
CA GLU A 62 -7.53 3.05 4.57
C GLU A 62 -6.11 3.25 4.05
N GLU A 63 -5.36 4.17 4.67
CA GLU A 63 -4.00 4.50 4.27
C GLU A 63 -3.05 4.21 5.44
N LEU A 64 -1.96 3.53 5.15
CA LEU A 64 -0.95 3.19 6.17
C LEU A 64 0.44 3.43 5.61
N VAL A 65 1.36 3.88 6.47
CA VAL A 65 2.77 4.01 6.12
C VAL A 65 3.48 2.74 6.56
N THR A 66 4.25 2.15 5.67
CA THR A 66 5.08 0.99 6.01
C THR A 66 6.39 1.46 6.61
N GLY A 67 7.11 0.55 7.28
CA GLY A 67 8.46 0.84 7.73
C GLY A 67 9.52 0.61 6.65
N PHE A 68 9.11 0.36 5.41
CA PHE A 68 10.02 0.02 4.32
C PHE A 68 10.25 1.18 3.37
N SER A 69 11.48 1.30 2.88
CA SER A 69 11.84 2.27 1.85
C SER A 69 11.29 1.85 0.49
N MET A 70 11.31 2.79 -0.46
CA MET A 70 10.94 2.49 -1.84
C MET A 70 11.81 1.37 -2.43
N GLU A 71 13.10 1.36 -2.09
CA GLU A 71 14.00 0.30 -2.55
C GLU A 71 13.64 -1.06 -1.98
N GLU A 72 13.30 -1.10 -0.71
CA GLU A 72 12.88 -2.35 -0.06
C GLU A 72 11.58 -2.88 -0.65
N LEU A 73 10.62 -2.00 -0.89
CA LEU A 73 9.36 -2.38 -1.54
C LEU A 73 9.60 -2.85 -2.98
N ALA A 74 10.56 -2.26 -3.67
CA ALA A 74 10.86 -2.63 -5.06
C ALA A 74 11.26 -4.11 -5.18
N GLN A 75 11.85 -4.68 -4.13
CA GLN A 75 12.26 -6.09 -4.14
C GLN A 75 11.06 -7.03 -4.32
N VAL A 76 9.89 -6.66 -3.82
CA VAL A 76 8.68 -7.48 -3.95
C VAL A 76 7.69 -6.92 -4.96
N CYS A 77 7.80 -5.64 -5.31
CA CYS A 77 6.93 -5.01 -6.31
C CYS A 77 7.45 -5.13 -7.73
N GLY A 78 8.74 -5.41 -7.89
CA GLY A 78 9.34 -5.56 -9.21
C GLY A 78 9.71 -4.24 -9.88
N LYS A 79 9.39 -3.11 -9.26
CA LYS A 79 9.78 -1.78 -9.74
C LYS A 79 9.75 -0.80 -8.57
N LEU A 80 10.48 0.29 -8.70
CA LEU A 80 10.55 1.32 -7.68
C LEU A 80 9.21 2.08 -7.63
N ALA A 81 8.61 2.14 -6.44
CA ALA A 81 7.37 2.88 -6.24
C ALA A 81 7.22 3.25 -4.78
N GLY A 82 6.68 4.43 -4.52
CA GLY A 82 6.46 4.91 -3.17
C GLY A 82 5.07 4.64 -2.62
N VAL A 83 4.15 4.17 -3.46
CA VAL A 83 2.78 3.90 -3.06
C VAL A 83 2.25 2.68 -3.83
N VAL A 84 1.49 1.85 -3.12
CA VAL A 84 0.83 0.68 -3.71
C VAL A 84 -0.59 0.59 -3.15
N ALA A 85 -1.49 -0.03 -3.89
CA ALA A 85 -2.85 -0.27 -3.43
C ALA A 85 -3.18 -1.75 -3.50
N VAL A 86 -3.85 -2.23 -2.48
CA VAL A 86 -4.35 -3.61 -2.39
C VAL A 86 -5.82 -3.59 -2.75
N THR A 87 -6.22 -4.43 -3.70
CA THR A 87 -7.59 -4.46 -4.22
C THR A 87 -8.37 -5.68 -3.73
N ASP A 88 -7.84 -6.41 -2.76
CA ASP A 88 -8.45 -7.59 -2.20
C ASP A 88 -8.62 -7.45 -0.69
N ASP A 89 -9.82 -7.73 -0.19
CA ASP A 89 -10.13 -7.56 1.23
C ASP A 89 -9.31 -8.49 2.13
N GLY A 90 -9.07 -9.72 1.71
CA GLY A 90 -8.32 -10.68 2.48
C GLY A 90 -6.86 -10.27 2.68
N PHE A 91 -6.21 -9.88 1.59
CA PHE A 91 -4.84 -9.36 1.66
C PHE A 91 -4.78 -8.06 2.47
N ALA A 92 -5.75 -7.16 2.25
CA ALA A 92 -5.79 -5.90 2.98
C ALA A 92 -5.91 -6.15 4.49
N ALA A 93 -6.78 -7.03 4.91
CA ALA A 93 -6.95 -7.37 6.32
C ALA A 93 -5.67 -7.97 6.92
N GLY A 94 -5.04 -8.89 6.20
CA GLY A 94 -3.80 -9.51 6.65
C GLY A 94 -2.66 -8.51 6.79
N MET A 95 -2.54 -7.59 5.84
CA MET A 95 -1.51 -6.56 5.87
C MET A 95 -1.73 -5.56 7.00
N LYS A 96 -2.98 -5.12 7.21
CA LYS A 96 -3.31 -4.23 8.32
C LYS A 96 -2.97 -4.86 9.66
N LYS A 97 -3.33 -6.13 9.82
CA LYS A 97 -3.03 -6.87 11.03
C LYS A 97 -1.52 -6.96 11.27
N GLN A 98 -0.75 -7.23 10.20
CA GLN A 98 0.70 -7.34 10.29
C GLN A 98 1.35 -6.01 10.67
N ILE A 99 0.90 -4.90 10.07
CA ILE A 99 1.44 -3.58 10.37
C ILE A 99 1.14 -3.19 11.82
N ARG A 100 -0.09 -3.41 12.28
CA ARG A 100 -0.48 -3.13 13.66
C ARG A 100 0.26 -4.00 14.66
N SER A 101 0.49 -5.24 14.31
CA SER A 101 1.25 -6.17 15.15
C SER A 101 2.71 -5.72 15.29
N ASP A 102 3.32 -5.26 14.19
CA ASP A 102 4.70 -4.76 14.21
C ASP A 102 4.81 -3.50 15.06
N GLU A 103 3.83 -2.60 15.01
CA GLU A 103 3.78 -1.40 15.83
C GLU A 103 3.56 -1.73 17.31
N GLY A 104 2.60 -2.61 17.60
CA GLY A 104 2.30 -3.02 18.95
C GLY A 104 3.34 -3.94 19.56
N GLY A 105 4.03 -4.69 18.72
CA GLY A 105 5.06 -5.63 19.15
C GLY A 105 6.30 -4.98 19.78
N ALA A 106 6.42 -3.66 19.64
CA ALA A 106 7.50 -2.91 20.25
C ALA A 106 7.35 -2.75 21.78
N GLU A 107 6.22 -3.11 22.32
CA GLU A 107 5.97 -3.03 23.77
C GLU A 107 6.62 -4.15 24.56
#